data_7c737e097f04e5b62ad42ac22d69d559
#
_entry.id   7c737e097f04e5b62ad42ac22d69d559
#
_cell.length_a   1.000
_cell.length_b   1.000
_cell.length_c   1.000
_cell.angle_alpha   90.00
_cell.angle_beta   90.00
_cell.angle_gamma   90.00
#
_symmetry.space_group_name_H-M   'P 1'
#
loop_
_entity.id
_entity.type
_entity.pdbx_description
1 polymer ?
#
loop_
_entity_poly.entity_id
_entity_poly.type
_entity_poly.pdbx_seq_one_letter_code
_entity_poly.pdbx_strand_id
1 'polypeptide(L)'
;MVADHRRFTEILNTFTEAQEAPYPNWPNRYPGQQAMGYFCTYVPEEIIHAAGFVPLRIRSDSEPPSRADAHLQSYTCALCRSGLDQILRGDLSFLQGVVFPHTCDTIQALANIWRISFPDLYVETVVQPVQLSSPSTRPYLIAELQRFRHSLERFISQEIADQAITASIRLYNEKRRLLARLYDLRDRLTAPELFAATGAGFIMPLEEYNPLLAELIELLTEQEKNVPPSLPGKGWGRVNPHKPRFKGPGLILVGAVLDDPAILTIVEELGTRIVGDDLCTGSRYFAQPVEADDDPIAALADRYLHRLPCPAKYHPDHQPGKYLLKLVNEAKADGVVFVLQKFCDPHAFDYAMIKEKLDAAAVPHLRLEMEHTPALDQWRTRLQAFLELVNWETGKLGNW
;
A
#
# COMPACT_ATOMS: atom_id res chain seq x y z
N MET A 1 13.58 -1.81 29.43
CA MET A 1 14.48 -1.10 28.47
C MET A 1 15.26 -2.04 27.56
N VAL A 2 16.13 -2.97 28.03
CA VAL A 2 16.88 -3.88 27.13
C VAL A 2 15.95 -4.94 26.51
N ALA A 3 15.02 -5.51 27.27
CA ALA A 3 14.04 -6.48 26.79
C ALA A 3 13.09 -5.87 25.75
N ASP A 4 12.63 -4.66 25.99
CA ASP A 4 11.70 -3.95 25.10
C ASP A 4 12.36 -3.60 23.75
N HIS A 5 13.65 -3.20 23.78
CA HIS A 5 14.41 -2.93 22.54
C HIS A 5 14.64 -4.21 21.73
N ARG A 6 14.94 -5.32 22.40
CA ARG A 6 15.07 -6.62 21.72
C ARG A 6 13.75 -7.03 21.06
N ARG A 7 12.64 -6.95 21.79
CA ARG A 7 11.32 -7.32 21.28
C ARG A 7 10.87 -6.43 20.12
N PHE A 8 11.12 -5.12 20.21
CA PHE A 8 10.91 -4.17 19.12
C PHE A 8 11.63 -4.59 17.83
N THR A 9 12.94 -4.92 17.96
CA THR A 9 13.75 -5.37 16.83
C THR A 9 13.25 -6.70 16.26
N GLU A 10 12.86 -7.65 17.09
CA GLU A 10 12.30 -8.94 16.67
C GLU A 10 11.03 -8.76 15.84
N ILE A 11 10.11 -7.88 16.26
CA ILE A 11 8.86 -7.62 15.53
C ILE A 11 9.16 -6.97 14.17
N LEU A 12 10.02 -5.96 14.14
CA LEU A 12 10.40 -5.30 12.87
C LEU A 12 11.09 -6.28 11.91
N ASN A 13 11.98 -7.14 12.41
CA ASN A 13 12.59 -8.18 11.59
C ASN A 13 11.53 -9.15 11.03
N THR A 14 10.55 -9.55 11.83
CA THR A 14 9.45 -10.40 11.37
C THR A 14 8.68 -9.76 10.21
N PHE A 15 8.40 -8.46 10.30
CA PHE A 15 7.71 -7.73 9.23
C PHE A 15 8.60 -7.58 7.98
N THR A 16 9.87 -7.25 8.17
CA THR A 16 10.84 -7.14 7.07
C THR A 16 11.00 -8.47 6.33
N GLU A 17 11.19 -9.56 7.07
CA GLU A 17 11.29 -10.89 6.50
C GLU A 17 10.01 -11.33 5.77
N ALA A 18 8.82 -10.97 6.27
CA ALA A 18 7.56 -11.25 5.58
C ALA A 18 7.47 -10.50 4.25
N GLN A 19 7.97 -9.25 4.22
CA GLN A 19 8.02 -8.42 3.03
C GLN A 19 9.07 -8.89 2.01
N GLU A 20 10.25 -9.29 2.47
CA GLU A 20 11.38 -9.63 1.59
C GLU A 20 11.38 -11.09 1.14
N ALA A 21 10.73 -11.98 1.89
CA ALA A 21 10.71 -13.40 1.57
C ALA A 21 10.11 -13.66 0.19
N PRO A 22 10.77 -14.49 -0.63
CA PRO A 22 10.20 -14.95 -1.90
C PRO A 22 8.88 -15.71 -1.66
N TYR A 23 7.91 -15.53 -2.54
CA TYR A 23 6.61 -16.20 -2.43
C TYR A 23 6.66 -17.72 -2.30
N PRO A 24 7.56 -18.47 -2.99
CA PRO A 24 7.67 -19.92 -2.79
C PRO A 24 7.90 -20.38 -1.35
N ASN A 25 8.43 -19.50 -0.49
CA ASN A 25 8.64 -19.80 0.94
C ASN A 25 7.38 -19.57 1.79
N TRP A 26 6.34 -18.95 1.26
CA TRP A 26 5.13 -18.61 1.99
C TRP A 26 4.43 -19.81 2.65
N PRO A 27 4.24 -20.98 1.96
CA PRO A 27 3.62 -22.16 2.59
C PRO A 27 4.44 -22.74 3.76
N ASN A 28 5.76 -22.62 3.70
CA ASN A 28 6.64 -23.09 4.78
C ASN A 28 6.56 -22.15 6.00
N ARG A 29 6.37 -20.86 5.76
CA ARG A 29 6.25 -19.85 6.81
C ARG A 29 4.88 -19.89 7.50
N TYR A 30 3.83 -20.23 6.77
CA TYR A 30 2.45 -20.31 7.26
C TYR A 30 1.83 -21.69 6.98
N PRO A 31 2.32 -22.74 7.67
CA PRO A 31 1.89 -24.13 7.41
C PRO A 31 0.39 -24.30 7.69
N GLY A 32 -0.29 -24.95 6.78
CA GLY A 32 -1.74 -25.20 6.88
C GLY A 32 -2.63 -24.04 6.42
N GLN A 33 -2.07 -22.86 6.13
CA GLN A 33 -2.81 -21.75 5.54
C GLN A 33 -2.95 -21.95 4.02
N GLN A 34 -4.10 -21.53 3.49
CA GLN A 34 -4.34 -21.46 2.05
C GLN A 34 -4.39 -19.99 1.61
N ALA A 35 -3.74 -19.65 0.50
CA ALA A 35 -3.66 -18.28 0.03
C ALA A 35 -4.44 -18.08 -1.27
N MET A 36 -5.05 -16.89 -1.39
CA MET A 36 -5.65 -16.40 -2.63
C MET A 36 -5.00 -15.07 -3.02
N GLY A 37 -4.40 -15.04 -4.21
CA GLY A 37 -3.67 -13.88 -4.71
C GLY A 37 -4.60 -12.74 -5.13
N TYR A 38 -4.11 -11.50 -5.04
CA TYR A 38 -4.78 -10.34 -5.64
C TYR A 38 -3.78 -9.22 -5.96
N PHE A 39 -4.14 -8.25 -6.83
CA PHE A 39 -3.22 -7.19 -7.27
C PHE A 39 -3.50 -5.84 -6.63
N CYS A 40 -4.73 -5.39 -6.63
CA CYS A 40 -5.09 -4.03 -6.22
C CYS A 40 -6.00 -4.04 -4.99
N THR A 41 -5.84 -3.05 -4.12
CA THR A 41 -6.62 -2.89 -2.88
C THR A 41 -8.12 -2.60 -3.07
N TYR A 42 -8.61 -2.66 -4.30
CA TYR A 42 -10.03 -2.70 -4.63
C TYR A 42 -10.61 -4.11 -4.69
N VAL A 43 -9.82 -5.14 -4.41
CA VAL A 43 -10.31 -6.50 -4.16
C VAL A 43 -10.86 -6.57 -2.72
N PRO A 44 -12.07 -7.15 -2.53
CA PRO A 44 -12.67 -7.28 -1.19
C PRO A 44 -12.00 -8.42 -0.42
N GLU A 45 -10.90 -8.09 0.28
CA GLU A 45 -10.10 -9.03 1.08
C GLU A 45 -10.97 -9.75 2.12
N GLU A 46 -11.96 -9.05 2.67
CA GLU A 46 -12.86 -9.55 3.70
C GLU A 46 -13.70 -10.76 3.21
N ILE A 47 -14.12 -10.76 1.96
CA ILE A 47 -14.89 -11.89 1.39
C ILE A 47 -13.96 -13.08 1.14
N ILE A 48 -12.74 -12.85 0.66
CA ILE A 48 -11.73 -13.88 0.48
C ILE A 48 -11.36 -14.52 1.82
N HIS A 49 -11.16 -13.69 2.85
CA HIS A 49 -10.84 -14.17 4.19
C HIS A 49 -12.01 -14.95 4.81
N ALA A 50 -13.25 -14.48 4.65
CA ALA A 50 -14.43 -15.20 5.10
C ALA A 50 -14.63 -16.56 4.42
N ALA A 51 -14.07 -16.74 3.22
CA ALA A 51 -14.03 -18.02 2.52
C ALA A 51 -12.92 -18.97 3.01
N GLY A 52 -12.12 -18.57 4.02
CA GLY A 52 -11.07 -19.39 4.61
C GLY A 52 -9.70 -19.26 3.96
N PHE A 53 -9.48 -18.26 3.10
CA PHE A 53 -8.18 -17.99 2.48
C PHE A 53 -7.49 -16.79 3.11
N VAL A 54 -6.15 -16.81 3.13
CA VAL A 54 -5.36 -15.61 3.38
C VAL A 54 -5.28 -14.80 2.08
N PRO A 55 -5.85 -13.59 2.03
CA PRO A 55 -5.68 -12.71 0.88
C PRO A 55 -4.23 -12.23 0.79
N LEU A 56 -3.53 -12.63 -0.27
CA LEU A 56 -2.13 -12.34 -0.48
C LEU A 56 -1.97 -11.39 -1.66
N ARG A 57 -1.48 -10.18 -1.39
CA ARG A 57 -1.25 -9.21 -2.47
C ARG A 57 -0.04 -9.62 -3.30
N ILE A 58 -0.24 -9.82 -4.60
CA ILE A 58 0.83 -10.04 -5.54
C ILE A 58 1.56 -8.72 -5.77
N ARG A 59 2.86 -8.70 -5.54
CA ARG A 59 3.76 -7.55 -5.68
C ARG A 59 4.80 -7.80 -6.75
N SER A 60 5.46 -6.76 -7.21
CA SER A 60 6.65 -6.90 -8.04
C SER A 60 7.80 -7.49 -7.21
N ASP A 61 8.61 -8.32 -7.83
CA ASP A 61 9.90 -8.78 -7.30
C ASP A 61 11.05 -8.03 -7.99
N SER A 62 12.28 -8.34 -7.61
CA SER A 62 13.49 -7.73 -8.19
C SER A 62 13.98 -8.40 -9.48
N GLU A 63 13.41 -9.55 -9.85
CA GLU A 63 13.83 -10.28 -11.05
C GLU A 63 13.22 -9.66 -12.32
N PRO A 64 14.03 -9.31 -13.33
CA PRO A 64 13.52 -8.79 -14.59
C PRO A 64 12.56 -9.77 -15.25
N PRO A 65 11.31 -9.35 -15.58
CA PRO A 65 10.35 -10.23 -16.22
C PRO A 65 10.86 -10.61 -17.61
N SER A 66 10.89 -11.91 -17.89
CA SER A 66 11.37 -12.47 -19.16
C SER A 66 10.32 -13.34 -19.85
N ARG A 67 9.58 -14.14 -19.07
CA ARG A 67 8.54 -15.05 -19.60
C ARG A 67 7.25 -14.29 -19.91
N ALA A 68 6.94 -13.28 -19.12
CA ALA A 68 5.76 -12.43 -19.31
C ALA A 68 5.79 -11.68 -20.64
N ASP A 69 6.97 -11.39 -21.20
CA ASP A 69 7.13 -10.67 -22.46
C ASP A 69 6.59 -11.44 -23.69
N ALA A 70 6.40 -12.75 -23.56
CA ALA A 70 5.72 -13.55 -24.58
C ALA A 70 4.19 -13.35 -24.59
N HIS A 71 3.62 -12.77 -23.54
CA HIS A 71 2.18 -12.65 -23.33
C HIS A 71 1.70 -11.19 -23.21
N LEU A 72 2.58 -10.29 -22.79
CA LEU A 72 2.27 -8.89 -22.53
C LEU A 72 3.16 -7.96 -23.39
N GLN A 73 2.60 -6.84 -23.75
CA GLN A 73 3.35 -5.79 -24.45
C GLN A 73 4.39 -5.14 -23.52
N SER A 74 5.51 -4.69 -24.08
CA SER A 74 6.61 -4.05 -23.34
C SER A 74 6.22 -2.75 -22.62
N TYR A 75 5.12 -2.12 -23.05
CA TYR A 75 4.53 -0.93 -22.42
C TYR A 75 3.47 -1.24 -21.35
N THR A 76 3.47 -2.45 -20.84
CA THR A 76 2.69 -2.86 -19.65
C THR A 76 3.47 -2.52 -18.38
N CYS A 77 2.77 -2.05 -17.33
CA CYS A 77 3.42 -1.65 -16.08
C CYS A 77 4.16 -2.81 -15.40
N ALA A 78 5.23 -2.49 -14.66
CA ALA A 78 6.12 -3.47 -14.03
C ALA A 78 5.37 -4.45 -13.11
N LEU A 79 4.38 -3.99 -12.33
CA LEU A 79 3.59 -4.84 -11.45
C LEU A 79 2.91 -6.00 -12.21
N CYS A 80 2.27 -5.70 -13.34
CA CYS A 80 1.55 -6.71 -14.13
C CYS A 80 2.50 -7.68 -14.83
N ARG A 81 3.62 -7.17 -15.34
CA ARG A 81 4.65 -8.01 -15.97
C ARG A 81 5.32 -8.93 -14.95
N SER A 82 5.73 -8.38 -13.79
CA SER A 82 6.35 -9.17 -12.72
C SER A 82 5.37 -10.21 -12.16
N GLY A 83 4.12 -9.85 -11.88
CA GLY A 83 3.13 -10.80 -11.38
C GLY A 83 2.86 -11.95 -12.34
N LEU A 84 2.79 -11.69 -13.66
CA LEU A 84 2.66 -12.77 -14.66
C LEU A 84 3.93 -13.61 -14.74
N ASP A 85 5.10 -13.00 -14.66
CA ASP A 85 6.36 -13.69 -14.72
C ASP A 85 6.54 -14.66 -13.54
N GLN A 86 6.17 -14.24 -12.34
CA GLN A 86 6.21 -15.03 -11.11
C GLN A 86 5.35 -16.30 -11.21
N ILE A 87 4.11 -16.23 -11.72
CA ILE A 87 3.29 -17.43 -11.90
C ILE A 87 3.86 -18.34 -12.99
N LEU A 88 4.40 -17.77 -14.08
CA LEU A 88 5.04 -18.54 -15.16
C LEU A 88 6.35 -19.21 -14.72
N ARG A 89 7.05 -18.68 -13.72
CA ARG A 89 8.20 -19.33 -13.06
C ARG A 89 7.78 -20.43 -12.08
N GLY A 90 6.53 -20.42 -11.62
CA GLY A 90 6.01 -21.34 -10.61
C GLY A 90 6.08 -20.79 -9.17
N ASP A 91 6.53 -19.55 -8.98
CA ASP A 91 6.69 -18.91 -7.66
C ASP A 91 5.36 -18.75 -6.91
N LEU A 92 4.25 -18.67 -7.65
CA LEU A 92 2.89 -18.53 -7.14
C LEU A 92 2.05 -19.81 -7.24
N SER A 93 2.67 -20.95 -7.47
CA SER A 93 1.97 -22.25 -7.68
C SER A 93 1.20 -22.75 -6.44
N PHE A 94 1.48 -22.22 -5.26
CA PHE A 94 0.78 -22.54 -4.01
C PHE A 94 -0.58 -21.82 -3.86
N LEU A 95 -0.85 -20.80 -4.68
CA LEU A 95 -2.11 -20.07 -4.63
C LEU A 95 -3.28 -20.95 -5.08
N GLN A 96 -4.38 -20.88 -4.33
CA GLN A 96 -5.62 -21.55 -4.69
C GLN A 96 -6.36 -20.84 -5.83
N GLY A 97 -6.10 -19.55 -5.97
CA GLY A 97 -6.68 -18.71 -7.00
C GLY A 97 -6.14 -17.30 -6.97
N VAL A 98 -6.61 -16.48 -7.92
CA VAL A 98 -6.28 -15.06 -8.00
C VAL A 98 -7.52 -14.24 -8.34
N VAL A 99 -7.69 -13.12 -7.63
CA VAL A 99 -8.77 -12.16 -7.84
C VAL A 99 -8.22 -10.88 -8.44
N PHE A 100 -8.78 -10.49 -9.57
CA PHE A 100 -8.42 -9.28 -10.30
C PHE A 100 -9.52 -8.23 -10.14
N PRO A 101 -9.23 -7.00 -9.71
CA PRO A 101 -10.18 -5.90 -9.81
C PRO A 101 -10.13 -5.29 -11.20
N HIS A 102 -11.28 -4.88 -11.71
CA HIS A 102 -11.35 -4.13 -12.97
C HIS A 102 -11.03 -2.66 -12.72
N THR A 103 -9.74 -2.32 -12.57
CA THR A 103 -9.29 -0.95 -12.25
C THR A 103 -8.53 -0.26 -13.39
N CYS A 104 -7.98 -1.03 -14.34
CA CYS A 104 -7.39 -0.51 -15.57
C CYS A 104 -7.39 -1.61 -16.64
N ASP A 105 -7.17 -1.23 -17.90
CA ASP A 105 -7.16 -2.15 -19.05
C ASP A 105 -6.10 -3.24 -18.93
N THR A 106 -4.92 -2.88 -18.40
CA THR A 106 -3.83 -3.83 -18.18
C THR A 106 -4.24 -4.95 -17.21
N ILE A 107 -4.86 -4.63 -16.08
CA ILE A 107 -5.33 -5.64 -15.11
C ILE A 107 -6.44 -6.49 -15.70
N GLN A 108 -7.33 -5.90 -16.51
CA GLN A 108 -8.38 -6.65 -17.21
C GLN A 108 -7.79 -7.65 -18.23
N ALA A 109 -6.83 -7.19 -19.04
CA ALA A 109 -6.14 -8.06 -19.99
C ALA A 109 -5.37 -9.20 -19.27
N LEU A 110 -4.68 -8.84 -18.18
CA LEU A 110 -3.93 -9.78 -17.35
C LEU A 110 -4.83 -10.90 -16.80
N ALA A 111 -6.02 -10.57 -16.30
CA ALA A 111 -6.98 -11.55 -15.80
C ALA A 111 -7.37 -12.58 -16.87
N ASN A 112 -7.55 -12.13 -18.13
CA ASN A 112 -7.86 -13.03 -19.24
C ASN A 112 -6.66 -13.92 -19.62
N ILE A 113 -5.45 -13.36 -19.63
CA ILE A 113 -4.22 -14.13 -19.88
C ILE A 113 -4.07 -15.23 -18.83
N TRP A 114 -4.24 -14.91 -17.54
CA TRP A 114 -4.16 -15.89 -16.46
C TRP A 114 -5.22 -16.99 -16.62
N ARG A 115 -6.46 -16.64 -16.92
CA ARG A 115 -7.56 -17.61 -17.11
C ARG A 115 -7.30 -18.59 -18.26
N ILE A 116 -6.67 -18.10 -19.34
CA ILE A 116 -6.33 -18.95 -20.50
C ILE A 116 -5.09 -19.80 -20.22
N SER A 117 -4.06 -19.21 -19.57
CA SER A 117 -2.78 -19.87 -19.33
C SER A 117 -2.80 -20.87 -18.18
N PHE A 118 -3.72 -20.69 -17.21
CA PHE A 118 -3.85 -21.52 -16.00
C PHE A 118 -5.31 -21.94 -15.78
N PRO A 119 -5.85 -22.85 -16.62
CA PRO A 119 -7.27 -23.22 -16.59
C PRO A 119 -7.71 -23.91 -15.29
N ASP A 120 -6.78 -24.52 -14.57
CA ASP A 120 -7.06 -25.20 -13.29
C ASP A 120 -7.00 -24.25 -12.08
N LEU A 121 -6.51 -23.02 -12.27
CA LEU A 121 -6.46 -22.02 -11.22
C LEU A 121 -7.80 -21.27 -11.14
N TYR A 122 -8.33 -21.06 -9.94
CA TYR A 122 -9.46 -20.16 -9.77
C TYR A 122 -9.06 -18.72 -10.12
N VAL A 123 -9.59 -18.19 -11.21
CA VAL A 123 -9.33 -16.81 -11.66
C VAL A 123 -10.66 -16.06 -11.74
N GLU A 124 -10.82 -15.08 -10.85
CA GLU A 124 -12.03 -14.27 -10.77
C GLU A 124 -11.73 -12.79 -11.03
N THR A 125 -12.71 -12.08 -11.59
CA THR A 125 -12.63 -10.65 -11.81
C THR A 125 -13.77 -9.96 -11.06
N VAL A 126 -13.46 -8.98 -10.22
CA VAL A 126 -14.44 -8.13 -9.54
C VAL A 126 -14.53 -6.80 -10.29
N VAL A 127 -15.68 -6.58 -10.95
CA VAL A 127 -15.91 -5.39 -11.78
C VAL A 127 -16.51 -4.28 -10.94
N GLN A 128 -15.64 -3.44 -10.39
CA GLN A 128 -16.08 -2.29 -9.61
C GLN A 128 -16.44 -1.09 -10.51
N PRO A 129 -17.48 -0.31 -10.19
CA PRO A 129 -17.88 0.85 -10.99
C PRO A 129 -16.74 1.87 -11.07
N VAL A 130 -16.53 2.45 -12.24
CA VAL A 130 -15.61 3.59 -12.44
C VAL A 130 -16.30 4.88 -12.02
N GLN A 131 -17.53 5.09 -12.46
CA GLN A 131 -18.35 6.24 -12.10
C GLN A 131 -19.02 6.00 -10.74
N LEU A 132 -18.67 6.84 -9.73
CA LEU A 132 -19.13 6.65 -8.35
C LEU A 132 -20.37 7.47 -7.97
N SER A 133 -20.76 8.47 -8.77
CA SER A 133 -21.85 9.38 -8.44
C SER A 133 -23.22 9.01 -9.07
N SER A 134 -23.29 7.93 -9.86
CA SER A 134 -24.55 7.49 -10.44
C SER A 134 -25.46 6.84 -9.39
N PRO A 135 -26.79 7.08 -9.41
CA PRO A 135 -27.73 6.38 -8.52
C PRO A 135 -27.70 4.85 -8.64
N SER A 136 -27.30 4.32 -9.79
CA SER A 136 -27.17 2.87 -10.02
C SER A 136 -25.87 2.27 -9.49
N THR A 137 -24.91 3.09 -9.09
CA THR A 137 -23.55 2.62 -8.69
C THR A 137 -23.60 1.74 -7.45
N ARG A 138 -24.30 2.16 -6.40
CA ARG A 138 -24.40 1.39 -5.15
C ARG A 138 -25.08 0.02 -5.35
N PRO A 139 -26.30 -0.06 -5.92
CA PRO A 139 -26.94 -1.35 -6.15
C PRO A 139 -26.14 -2.25 -7.09
N TYR A 140 -25.47 -1.69 -8.11
CA TYR A 140 -24.58 -2.44 -8.98
C TYR A 140 -23.42 -3.07 -8.19
N LEU A 141 -22.74 -2.28 -7.32
CA LEU A 141 -21.59 -2.80 -6.58
C LEU A 141 -22.00 -3.85 -5.56
N ILE A 142 -23.15 -3.70 -4.88
CA ILE A 142 -23.71 -4.73 -4.00
C ILE A 142 -23.92 -6.03 -4.79
N ALA A 143 -24.58 -5.96 -5.94
CA ALA A 143 -24.84 -7.12 -6.79
C ALA A 143 -23.52 -7.80 -7.26
N GLU A 144 -22.51 -7.01 -7.59
CA GLU A 144 -21.20 -7.51 -8.00
C GLU A 144 -20.43 -8.21 -6.85
N LEU A 145 -20.49 -7.65 -5.63
CA LEU A 145 -19.90 -8.29 -4.47
C LEU A 145 -20.64 -9.58 -4.08
N GLN A 146 -21.96 -9.60 -4.21
CA GLN A 146 -22.75 -10.83 -4.04
C GLN A 146 -22.40 -11.87 -5.12
N ARG A 147 -22.27 -11.47 -6.39
CA ARG A 147 -21.79 -12.35 -7.47
C ARG A 147 -20.43 -12.95 -7.14
N PHE A 148 -19.50 -12.14 -6.64
CA PHE A 148 -18.18 -12.60 -6.24
C PHE A 148 -18.25 -13.59 -5.08
N ARG A 149 -19.03 -13.31 -4.04
CA ARG A 149 -19.29 -14.23 -2.94
C ARG A 149 -19.80 -15.58 -3.48
N HIS A 150 -20.84 -15.58 -4.30
CA HIS A 150 -21.40 -16.81 -4.89
C HIS A 150 -20.38 -17.54 -5.79
N SER A 151 -19.46 -16.82 -6.46
CA SER A 151 -18.39 -17.45 -7.23
C SER A 151 -17.43 -18.21 -6.31
N LEU A 152 -17.02 -17.62 -5.18
CA LEU A 152 -16.18 -18.26 -4.17
C LEU A 152 -16.90 -19.45 -3.51
N GLU A 153 -18.17 -19.33 -3.15
CA GLU A 153 -18.97 -20.41 -2.58
C GLU A 153 -19.01 -21.64 -3.50
N ARG A 154 -19.16 -21.44 -4.81
CA ARG A 154 -19.08 -22.53 -5.78
C ARG A 154 -17.70 -23.15 -5.84
N PHE A 155 -16.65 -22.34 -5.77
CA PHE A 155 -15.27 -22.81 -5.79
C PHE A 155 -14.95 -23.67 -4.56
N ILE A 156 -15.31 -23.22 -3.36
CA ILE A 156 -15.06 -23.96 -2.12
C ILE A 156 -16.14 -25.04 -1.82
N SER A 157 -17.23 -25.10 -2.61
CA SER A 157 -18.38 -25.95 -2.38
C SER A 157 -19.02 -25.77 -0.99
N GLN A 158 -19.00 -24.56 -0.46
CA GLN A 158 -19.51 -24.20 0.85
C GLN A 158 -20.09 -22.78 0.85
N GLU A 159 -21.16 -22.56 1.61
CA GLU A 159 -21.74 -21.23 1.83
C GLU A 159 -20.82 -20.36 2.72
N ILE A 160 -20.67 -19.09 2.36
CA ILE A 160 -19.97 -18.08 3.15
C ILE A 160 -21.03 -17.27 3.92
N ALA A 161 -21.25 -17.60 5.17
CA ALA A 161 -22.26 -16.96 5.99
C ALA A 161 -21.98 -15.46 6.23
N ASP A 162 -23.01 -14.63 6.36
CA ASP A 162 -22.88 -13.20 6.66
C ASP A 162 -22.10 -12.95 7.97
N GLN A 163 -22.25 -13.83 8.94
CA GLN A 163 -21.49 -13.77 10.19
C GLN A 163 -19.98 -13.93 9.97
N ALA A 164 -19.55 -14.76 9.01
CA ALA A 164 -18.15 -14.94 8.66
C ALA A 164 -17.60 -13.66 7.99
N ILE A 165 -18.37 -13.04 7.08
CA ILE A 165 -18.00 -11.76 6.45
C ILE A 165 -17.93 -10.66 7.51
N THR A 166 -18.88 -10.59 8.43
CA THR A 166 -18.90 -9.61 9.53
C THR A 166 -17.68 -9.80 10.46
N ALA A 167 -17.31 -11.03 10.78
CA ALA A 167 -16.11 -11.32 11.58
C ALA A 167 -14.83 -10.88 10.85
N SER A 168 -14.75 -11.15 9.55
CA SER A 168 -13.67 -10.72 8.69
C SER A 168 -13.58 -9.18 8.62
N ILE A 169 -14.71 -8.48 8.44
CA ILE A 169 -14.75 -7.01 8.47
C ILE A 169 -14.17 -6.46 9.77
N ARG A 170 -14.51 -7.04 10.92
CA ARG A 170 -13.96 -6.61 12.23
C ARG A 170 -12.43 -6.75 12.26
N LEU A 171 -11.91 -7.88 11.79
CA LEU A 171 -10.48 -8.16 11.76
C LEU A 171 -9.73 -7.17 10.83
N TYR A 172 -10.29 -6.88 9.65
CA TYR A 172 -9.73 -5.92 8.73
C TYR A 172 -9.87 -4.47 9.21
N ASN A 173 -10.93 -4.12 9.90
CA ASN A 173 -11.07 -2.81 10.54
C ASN A 173 -10.05 -2.63 11.67
N GLU A 174 -9.75 -3.68 12.43
CA GLU A 174 -8.68 -3.66 13.42
C GLU A 174 -7.33 -3.39 12.77
N LYS A 175 -6.99 -4.09 11.68
CA LYS A 175 -5.79 -3.81 10.85
C LYS A 175 -5.73 -2.33 10.44
N ARG A 176 -6.84 -1.78 9.91
CA ARG A 176 -6.90 -0.37 9.45
C ARG A 176 -6.67 0.60 10.61
N ARG A 177 -7.30 0.35 11.76
CA ARG A 177 -7.15 1.16 12.97
C ARG A 177 -5.70 1.13 13.49
N LEU A 178 -5.09 -0.04 13.53
CA LEU A 178 -3.69 -0.21 13.94
C LEU A 178 -2.74 0.51 12.97
N LEU A 179 -2.94 0.37 11.66
CA LEU A 179 -2.14 1.09 10.67
C LEU A 179 -2.28 2.61 10.80
N ALA A 180 -3.49 3.13 10.99
CA ALA A 180 -3.68 4.55 11.23
C ALA A 180 -2.91 5.01 12.48
N ARG A 181 -2.96 4.22 13.57
CA ARG A 181 -2.20 4.52 14.79
C ARG A 181 -0.69 4.42 14.59
N LEU A 182 -0.21 3.45 13.81
CA LEU A 182 1.22 3.37 13.45
C LEU A 182 1.68 4.62 12.69
N TYR A 183 0.85 5.12 11.77
CA TYR A 183 1.13 6.34 11.02
C TYR A 183 1.17 7.60 11.89
N ASP A 184 0.42 7.65 12.98
CA ASP A 184 0.56 8.72 13.99
C ASP A 184 1.93 8.68 14.68
N LEU A 185 2.56 7.51 14.75
CA LEU A 185 3.85 7.27 15.38
C LEU A 185 5.02 7.20 14.38
N ARG A 186 4.79 7.52 13.10
CA ARG A 186 5.78 7.35 12.02
C ARG A 186 7.11 8.05 12.25
N ASP A 187 7.13 9.17 12.95
CA ASP A 187 8.37 9.91 13.27
C ASP A 187 9.35 9.11 14.19
N ARG A 188 8.92 7.95 14.69
CA ARG A 188 9.70 7.04 15.55
C ARG A 188 10.31 5.88 14.81
N LEU A 189 9.88 5.68 13.57
CA LEU A 189 10.37 4.65 12.65
C LEU A 189 11.16 5.32 11.53
N THR A 190 12.04 4.55 10.90
CA THR A 190 12.52 4.90 9.57
C THR A 190 11.41 4.66 8.55
N ALA A 191 11.48 5.32 7.42
CA ALA A 191 10.51 5.08 6.33
C ALA A 191 10.55 3.63 5.82
N PRO A 192 11.70 2.94 5.69
CA PRO A 192 11.75 1.51 5.41
C PRO A 192 11.11 0.64 6.51
N GLU A 193 11.29 0.95 7.81
CA GLU A 193 10.64 0.22 8.90
C GLU A 193 9.10 0.38 8.86
N LEU A 194 8.62 1.60 8.64
CA LEU A 194 7.19 1.85 8.45
C LEU A 194 6.64 1.11 7.24
N PHE A 195 7.37 1.11 6.14
CA PHE A 195 7.04 0.38 4.92
C PHE A 195 6.96 -1.13 5.17
N ALA A 196 7.96 -1.71 5.86
CA ALA A 196 7.97 -3.13 6.19
C ALA A 196 6.77 -3.50 7.09
N ALA A 197 6.51 -2.73 8.14
CA ALA A 197 5.39 -2.95 9.04
C ALA A 197 4.03 -2.85 8.31
N THR A 198 3.85 -1.85 7.43
CA THR A 198 2.61 -1.68 6.66
C THR A 198 2.43 -2.80 5.63
N GLY A 199 3.49 -3.11 4.90
CA GLY A 199 3.47 -4.06 3.80
C GLY A 199 3.31 -5.52 4.25
N ALA A 200 3.83 -5.89 5.43
CA ALA A 200 3.66 -7.22 6.00
C ALA A 200 2.18 -7.61 6.15
N GLY A 201 1.30 -6.64 6.42
CA GLY A 201 -0.14 -6.85 6.52
C GLY A 201 -0.84 -7.22 5.20
N PHE A 202 -0.15 -7.18 4.06
CA PHE A 202 -0.65 -7.69 2.77
C PHE A 202 -0.15 -9.10 2.44
N ILE A 203 0.69 -9.68 3.30
CA ILE A 203 1.39 -10.95 3.09
C ILE A 203 1.06 -11.95 4.20
N MET A 204 1.00 -11.48 5.46
CA MET A 204 0.78 -12.30 6.65
C MET A 204 -0.70 -12.59 6.89
N PRO A 205 -1.05 -13.76 7.48
CA PRO A 205 -2.36 -13.96 8.10
C PRO A 205 -2.62 -12.87 9.16
N LEU A 206 -3.82 -12.29 9.15
CA LEU A 206 -4.14 -11.14 10.04
C LEU A 206 -4.20 -11.53 11.51
N GLU A 207 -4.49 -12.79 11.81
CA GLU A 207 -4.47 -13.35 13.17
C GLU A 207 -3.08 -13.31 13.80
N GLU A 208 -2.03 -13.34 12.99
CA GLU A 208 -0.64 -13.17 13.44
C GLU A 208 -0.18 -11.70 13.31
N TYR A 209 -0.57 -11.03 12.24
CA TYR A 209 -0.16 -9.67 11.95
C TYR A 209 -0.69 -8.65 12.96
N ASN A 210 -2.02 -8.66 13.23
CA ASN A 210 -2.64 -7.64 14.09
C ASN A 210 -2.08 -7.63 15.51
N PRO A 211 -1.89 -8.77 16.20
CA PRO A 211 -1.25 -8.79 17.51
C PRO A 211 0.18 -8.24 17.51
N LEU A 212 1.00 -8.59 16.52
CA LEU A 212 2.38 -8.09 16.40
C LEU A 212 2.41 -6.58 16.14
N LEU A 213 1.49 -6.08 15.30
CA LEU A 213 1.39 -4.64 15.04
C LEU A 213 0.90 -3.88 16.28
N ALA A 214 -0.05 -4.43 17.03
CA ALA A 214 -0.51 -3.83 18.28
C ALA A 214 0.64 -3.75 19.30
N GLU A 215 1.41 -4.83 19.46
CA GLU A 215 2.57 -4.86 20.35
C GLU A 215 3.65 -3.85 19.91
N LEU A 216 3.95 -3.73 18.61
CA LEU A 216 4.86 -2.71 18.10
C LEU A 216 4.41 -1.29 18.47
N ILE A 217 3.12 -0.99 18.33
CA ILE A 217 2.52 0.31 18.67
C ILE A 217 2.63 0.58 20.18
N GLU A 218 2.41 -0.43 21.03
CA GLU A 218 2.58 -0.31 22.48
C GLU A 218 4.03 0.02 22.83
N LEU A 219 5.01 -0.71 22.30
CA LEU A 219 6.43 -0.46 22.50
C LEU A 219 6.83 0.95 22.05
N LEU A 220 6.34 1.41 20.90
CA LEU A 220 6.56 2.77 20.43
C LEU A 220 5.93 3.82 21.36
N THR A 221 4.76 3.55 21.91
CA THR A 221 4.04 4.46 22.83
C THR A 221 4.69 4.52 24.21
N GLU A 222 5.19 3.40 24.74
CA GLU A 222 5.86 3.34 26.04
C GLU A 222 7.22 4.05 26.03
N GLN A 223 7.95 4.02 24.92
CA GLN A 223 9.16 4.82 24.73
C GLN A 223 8.88 6.31 24.91
N GLU A 224 7.66 6.78 24.64
CA GLU A 224 7.22 8.16 24.86
C GLU A 224 7.17 8.54 26.34
N LYS A 225 6.67 7.65 27.20
CA LYS A 225 6.47 7.90 28.63
C LYS A 225 7.79 7.89 29.41
N ASN A 226 8.82 7.19 28.91
CA ASN A 226 10.07 6.93 29.61
C ASN A 226 11.23 7.86 29.21
N VAL A 227 11.00 8.93 28.44
CA VAL A 227 12.03 9.93 28.12
C VAL A 227 12.06 10.98 29.21
N PRO A 228 13.10 11.04 30.06
CA PRO A 228 13.24 12.11 31.03
C PRO A 228 13.43 13.46 30.31
N PRO A 229 12.95 14.58 30.90
CA PRO A 229 13.22 15.90 30.37
C PRO A 229 14.73 16.09 30.22
N SER A 230 15.15 16.59 29.05
CA SER A 230 16.52 16.68 28.59
C SER A 230 17.45 17.34 29.60
N LEU A 231 18.43 16.59 30.10
CA LEU A 231 19.66 17.15 30.67
C LEU A 231 20.62 17.58 29.56
N PRO A 232 21.22 18.79 29.61
CA PRO A 232 22.21 19.19 28.62
C PRO A 232 23.54 18.49 28.91
N GLY A 233 24.03 17.64 28.00
CA GLY A 233 25.37 17.09 28.10
C GLY A 233 25.62 15.82 27.31
N LYS A 234 26.44 15.96 26.30
CA LYS A 234 27.34 15.01 25.62
C LYS A 234 27.00 13.51 25.68
N GLY A 235 26.73 12.95 24.50
CA GLY A 235 27.04 11.54 24.22
C GLY A 235 25.88 10.72 23.66
N TRP A 236 26.05 10.25 22.45
CA TRP A 236 25.41 9.08 21.80
C TRP A 236 23.88 8.94 21.93
N GLY A 237 23.15 9.36 20.92
CA GLY A 237 22.03 8.64 20.37
C GLY A 237 20.78 8.43 21.24
N ARG A 238 20.29 9.41 22.03
CA ARG A 238 18.92 9.39 22.53
C ARG A 238 18.04 10.23 21.60
N VAL A 239 17.22 9.55 20.82
CA VAL A 239 16.19 10.21 20.02
C VAL A 239 15.24 10.93 20.98
N ASN A 240 15.19 12.26 20.91
CA ASN A 240 14.19 13.05 21.62
C ASN A 240 12.83 12.79 20.93
N PRO A 241 11.81 12.23 21.62
CA PRO A 241 10.51 11.93 21.01
C PRO A 241 9.78 13.15 20.47
N HIS A 242 10.20 14.36 20.86
CA HIS A 242 9.64 15.63 20.38
C HIS A 242 10.50 16.32 19.31
N LYS A 243 11.66 15.75 18.94
CA LYS A 243 12.46 16.23 17.82
C LYS A 243 12.38 15.23 16.68
N PRO A 244 11.99 15.67 15.49
CA PRO A 244 12.01 14.82 14.32
C PRO A 244 13.42 14.23 14.15
N ARG A 245 13.50 12.95 13.79
CA ARG A 245 14.76 12.22 13.56
C ARG A 245 15.62 12.89 12.51
N PHE A 246 14.97 13.55 11.55
CA PHE A 246 15.60 14.33 10.48
C PHE A 246 15.23 15.80 10.60
N LYS A 247 16.20 16.67 10.38
CA LYS A 247 16.02 18.13 10.40
C LYS A 247 15.69 18.73 9.03
N GLY A 248 15.83 17.95 7.97
CA GLY A 248 15.57 18.35 6.60
C GLY A 248 14.10 18.55 6.27
N PRO A 249 13.80 18.92 5.03
CA PRO A 249 12.44 19.14 4.57
C PRO A 249 11.57 17.89 4.68
N GLY A 250 10.29 18.08 4.95
CA GLY A 250 9.29 17.01 4.97
C GLY A 250 8.69 16.83 3.59
N LEU A 251 8.64 15.60 3.10
CA LEU A 251 8.10 15.26 1.79
C LEU A 251 6.84 14.39 1.91
N ILE A 252 5.89 14.59 1.00
CA ILE A 252 4.79 13.66 0.75
C ILE A 252 5.15 12.78 -0.44
N LEU A 253 4.94 11.48 -0.29
CA LEU A 253 5.12 10.50 -1.34
C LEU A 253 3.77 10.16 -1.99
N VAL A 254 3.68 10.27 -3.32
CA VAL A 254 2.44 10.04 -4.07
C VAL A 254 2.67 8.99 -5.15
N GLY A 255 1.76 8.03 -5.28
CA GLY A 255 1.88 7.02 -6.32
C GLY A 255 0.85 5.91 -6.26
N ALA A 256 1.09 4.85 -7.04
CA ALA A 256 0.27 3.64 -7.01
C ALA A 256 0.71 2.70 -5.88
N VAL A 257 1.33 1.62 -6.24
CA VAL A 257 1.95 0.67 -5.30
C VAL A 257 3.43 0.97 -5.19
N LEU A 258 3.96 0.86 -4.00
CA LEU A 258 5.39 0.85 -3.75
C LEU A 258 5.76 -0.56 -3.28
N ASP A 259 6.57 -1.26 -4.04
CA ASP A 259 6.99 -2.64 -3.74
C ASP A 259 8.47 -2.73 -3.35
N ASP A 260 9.26 -1.70 -3.70
CA ASP A 260 10.68 -1.57 -3.37
C ASP A 260 10.91 -0.37 -2.42
N PRO A 261 11.47 -0.58 -1.23
CA PRO A 261 11.74 0.49 -0.26
C PRO A 261 12.95 1.36 -0.61
N ALA A 262 13.70 1.09 -1.68
CA ALA A 262 14.95 1.78 -1.99
C ALA A 262 14.82 3.30 -2.07
N ILE A 263 13.70 3.80 -2.63
CA ILE A 263 13.43 5.26 -2.68
C ILE A 263 13.31 5.86 -1.26
N LEU A 264 12.73 5.12 -0.32
CA LEU A 264 12.56 5.56 1.07
C LEU A 264 13.93 5.72 1.75
N THR A 265 14.81 4.75 1.52
CA THR A 265 16.19 4.78 2.01
C THR A 265 16.95 5.99 1.44
N ILE A 266 16.86 6.23 0.12
CA ILE A 266 17.51 7.37 -0.53
C ILE A 266 17.01 8.71 0.06
N VAL A 267 15.70 8.85 0.27
CA VAL A 267 15.11 10.06 0.85
C VAL A 267 15.70 10.34 2.24
N GLU A 268 15.80 9.33 3.11
CA GLU A 268 16.34 9.49 4.46
C GLU A 268 17.87 9.73 4.48
N GLU A 269 18.62 9.05 3.61
CA GLU A 269 20.07 9.26 3.46
C GLU A 269 20.41 10.69 3.00
N LEU A 270 19.52 11.33 2.26
CA LEU A 270 19.61 12.74 1.88
C LEU A 270 19.16 13.70 3.00
N GLY A 271 18.96 13.20 4.23
CA GLY A 271 18.64 14.00 5.40
C GLY A 271 17.21 14.53 5.46
N THR A 272 16.31 14.03 4.62
CA THR A 272 14.89 14.42 4.58
C THR A 272 14.00 13.37 5.26
N ARG A 273 12.71 13.65 5.37
CA ARG A 273 11.73 12.73 5.96
C ARG A 273 10.46 12.66 5.12
N ILE A 274 9.80 11.50 5.17
CA ILE A 274 8.47 11.32 4.61
C ILE A 274 7.46 11.64 5.71
N VAL A 275 6.71 12.74 5.54
CA VAL A 275 5.72 13.22 6.52
C VAL A 275 4.31 12.73 6.22
N GLY A 276 4.09 12.15 5.05
CA GLY A 276 2.83 11.56 4.64
C GLY A 276 2.97 10.86 3.29
N ASP A 277 1.96 10.12 2.93
CA ASP A 277 1.87 9.50 1.61
C ASP A 277 0.44 9.50 1.09
N ASP A 278 0.32 9.31 -0.23
CA ASP A 278 -0.91 8.98 -0.94
C ASP A 278 -0.61 7.78 -1.86
N LEU A 279 -0.38 6.62 -1.24
CA LEU A 279 -0.05 5.36 -1.88
C LEU A 279 -1.19 4.35 -1.76
N CYS A 280 -1.39 3.51 -2.77
CA CYS A 280 -2.37 2.41 -2.71
C CYS A 280 -2.06 1.39 -1.61
N THR A 281 -0.76 1.22 -1.28
CA THR A 281 -0.25 0.33 -0.22
C THR A 281 0.09 1.07 1.08
N GLY A 282 -0.19 2.36 1.15
CA GLY A 282 -0.01 3.24 2.30
C GLY A 282 -1.34 3.78 2.83
N SER A 283 -1.37 5.10 3.09
CA SER A 283 -2.51 5.77 3.74
C SER A 283 -3.84 5.56 3.04
N ARG A 284 -3.87 5.51 1.72
CA ARG A 284 -5.10 5.29 0.93
C ARG A 284 -5.77 3.95 1.24
N TYR A 285 -5.01 2.93 1.68
CA TYR A 285 -5.56 1.62 2.01
C TYR A 285 -6.41 1.64 3.29
N PHE A 286 -5.93 2.29 4.34
CA PHE A 286 -6.55 2.23 5.67
C PHE A 286 -7.34 3.48 6.06
N ALA A 287 -7.41 4.49 5.19
CA ALA A 287 -8.04 5.78 5.48
C ALA A 287 -9.50 5.68 5.96
N GLN A 288 -10.20 4.62 5.56
CA GLN A 288 -11.61 4.45 5.90
C GLN A 288 -11.89 3.01 6.34
N PRO A 289 -12.54 2.82 7.50
CA PRO A 289 -13.05 1.51 7.92
C PRO A 289 -14.29 1.12 7.09
N VAL A 290 -14.76 -0.11 7.28
CA VAL A 290 -16.11 -0.52 6.90
C VAL A 290 -17.02 -0.15 8.06
N GLU A 291 -18.00 0.71 7.82
CA GLU A 291 -18.99 1.08 8.84
C GLU A 291 -19.93 -0.10 9.14
N ALA A 292 -20.50 -0.11 10.33
CA ALA A 292 -21.41 -1.17 10.73
C ALA A 292 -22.73 -1.07 9.94
N ASP A 293 -23.17 -2.19 9.37
CA ASP A 293 -24.45 -2.35 8.70
C ASP A 293 -24.97 -3.77 8.98
N ASP A 294 -26.27 -3.98 8.91
CA ASP A 294 -26.89 -5.30 9.06
C ASP A 294 -26.56 -6.21 7.86
N ASP A 295 -26.35 -5.62 6.68
CA ASP A 295 -25.87 -6.31 5.48
C ASP A 295 -24.36 -6.07 5.29
N PRO A 296 -23.49 -7.06 5.56
CA PRO A 296 -22.04 -6.89 5.44
C PRO A 296 -21.57 -6.64 4.00
N ILE A 297 -22.33 -7.09 2.99
CA ILE A 297 -21.99 -6.81 1.58
C ILE A 297 -22.30 -5.36 1.24
N ALA A 298 -23.42 -4.83 1.73
CA ALA A 298 -23.75 -3.41 1.57
C ALA A 298 -22.70 -2.52 2.26
N ALA A 299 -22.30 -2.88 3.49
CA ALA A 299 -21.23 -2.19 4.22
C ALA A 299 -19.91 -2.13 3.44
N LEU A 300 -19.48 -3.27 2.86
CA LEU A 300 -18.30 -3.34 2.00
C LEU A 300 -18.45 -2.46 0.76
N ALA A 301 -19.63 -2.51 0.09
CA ALA A 301 -19.89 -1.68 -1.08
C ALA A 301 -19.76 -0.18 -0.73
N ASP A 302 -20.38 0.25 0.36
CA ASP A 302 -20.34 1.64 0.81
C ASP A 302 -18.91 2.11 1.11
N ARG A 303 -18.08 1.27 1.76
CA ARG A 303 -16.67 1.58 1.94
C ARG A 303 -15.95 1.84 0.62
N TYR A 304 -16.14 0.99 -0.40
CA TYR A 304 -15.49 1.17 -1.69
C TYR A 304 -15.95 2.41 -2.45
N LEU A 305 -17.22 2.81 -2.31
CA LEU A 305 -17.77 4.00 -2.92
C LEU A 305 -17.27 5.30 -2.29
N HIS A 306 -16.97 5.28 -0.97
CA HIS A 306 -16.54 6.45 -0.22
C HIS A 306 -15.04 6.52 0.04
N ARG A 307 -14.24 5.64 -0.59
CA ARG A 307 -12.78 5.69 -0.48
C ARG A 307 -12.22 7.02 -0.98
N LEU A 308 -11.01 7.34 -0.50
CA LEU A 308 -10.23 8.48 -1.00
C LEU A 308 -10.11 8.45 -2.53
N PRO A 309 -9.92 9.61 -3.18
CA PRO A 309 -9.78 9.69 -4.62
C PRO A 309 -8.75 8.68 -5.15
N CYS A 310 -9.14 7.95 -6.18
CA CYS A 310 -8.31 6.96 -6.83
C CYS A 310 -8.30 7.24 -8.33
N PRO A 311 -7.15 7.25 -9.00
CA PRO A 311 -7.03 7.50 -10.43
C PRO A 311 -7.88 6.57 -11.33
N ALA A 312 -8.22 5.37 -10.82
CA ALA A 312 -9.09 4.42 -11.52
C ALA A 312 -10.59 4.66 -11.29
N LYS A 313 -10.97 5.74 -10.61
CA LYS A 313 -12.37 6.07 -10.24
C LYS A 313 -12.68 7.52 -10.51
N TYR A 314 -13.94 7.77 -10.87
CA TYR A 314 -14.43 9.11 -11.13
C TYR A 314 -15.59 9.47 -10.21
N HIS A 315 -15.47 10.61 -9.57
CA HIS A 315 -16.56 11.27 -8.85
C HIS A 315 -16.40 12.79 -9.04
N PRO A 316 -17.45 13.55 -9.36
CA PRO A 316 -17.35 14.98 -9.65
C PRO A 316 -16.79 15.80 -8.47
N ASP A 317 -17.03 15.36 -7.24
CA ASP A 317 -16.54 16.03 -6.03
C ASP A 317 -15.14 15.58 -5.61
N HIS A 318 -14.64 14.45 -6.15
CA HIS A 318 -13.30 13.95 -5.88
C HIS A 318 -12.31 14.65 -6.80
N GLN A 319 -11.61 15.63 -6.26
CA GLN A 319 -10.58 16.36 -6.97
C GLN A 319 -9.20 15.99 -6.40
N PRO A 320 -8.44 15.08 -7.06
CA PRO A 320 -7.17 14.57 -6.54
C PRO A 320 -6.20 15.69 -6.14
N GLY A 321 -6.09 16.74 -6.94
CA GLY A 321 -5.22 17.87 -6.64
C GLY A 321 -5.64 18.64 -5.38
N LYS A 322 -6.94 18.79 -5.11
CA LYS A 322 -7.41 19.43 -3.87
C LYS A 322 -7.13 18.54 -2.66
N TYR A 323 -7.35 17.23 -2.80
CA TYR A 323 -7.03 16.27 -1.76
C TYR A 323 -5.55 16.32 -1.40
N LEU A 324 -4.67 16.30 -2.41
CA LEU A 324 -3.23 16.34 -2.18
C LEU A 324 -2.78 17.66 -1.54
N LEU A 325 -3.31 18.80 -1.97
CA LEU A 325 -3.04 20.10 -1.33
C LEU A 325 -3.49 20.12 0.15
N LYS A 326 -4.63 19.52 0.47
CA LYS A 326 -5.06 19.34 1.86
C LYS A 326 -4.03 18.52 2.65
N LEU A 327 -3.57 17.40 2.09
CA LEU A 327 -2.56 16.54 2.72
C LEU A 327 -1.23 17.28 2.94
N VAL A 328 -0.77 18.05 1.94
CA VAL A 328 0.43 18.92 2.04
C VAL A 328 0.30 19.89 3.22
N ASN A 329 -0.83 20.57 3.33
CA ASN A 329 -1.07 21.55 4.39
C ASN A 329 -1.15 20.91 5.79
N GLU A 330 -1.88 19.78 5.92
CA GLU A 330 -2.05 19.07 7.19
C GLU A 330 -0.72 18.49 7.70
N ALA A 331 0.07 17.89 6.79
CA ALA A 331 1.38 17.36 7.12
C ALA A 331 2.47 18.43 7.22
N LYS A 332 2.17 19.68 6.85
CA LYS A 332 3.16 20.79 6.73
C LYS A 332 4.36 20.35 5.88
N ALA A 333 4.08 19.71 4.75
CA ALA A 333 5.11 19.22 3.86
C ALA A 333 5.76 20.37 3.08
N ASP A 334 7.06 20.26 2.86
CA ASP A 334 7.85 21.22 2.10
C ASP A 334 7.87 20.89 0.59
N GLY A 335 7.47 19.66 0.21
CA GLY A 335 7.39 19.25 -1.19
C GLY A 335 6.71 17.92 -1.38
N VAL A 336 6.48 17.58 -2.65
CA VAL A 336 5.81 16.34 -3.08
C VAL A 336 6.70 15.55 -4.03
N VAL A 337 6.85 14.25 -3.80
CA VAL A 337 7.53 13.34 -4.70
C VAL A 337 6.55 12.32 -5.26
N PHE A 338 6.32 12.39 -6.56
CA PHE A 338 5.54 11.39 -7.28
C PHE A 338 6.44 10.20 -7.66
N VAL A 339 6.03 9.01 -7.25
CA VAL A 339 6.69 7.73 -7.57
C VAL A 339 5.71 6.95 -8.44
N LEU A 340 5.77 7.16 -9.74
CA LEU A 340 4.80 6.61 -10.67
C LEU A 340 5.36 5.40 -11.38
N GLN A 341 4.60 4.30 -11.38
CA GLN A 341 4.91 3.15 -12.22
C GLN A 341 4.85 3.57 -13.69
N LYS A 342 5.93 3.34 -14.44
CA LYS A 342 5.93 3.56 -15.88
C LYS A 342 4.81 2.75 -16.53
N PHE A 343 4.10 3.35 -17.45
CA PHE A 343 2.92 2.78 -18.12
C PHE A 343 1.70 2.53 -17.17
N CYS A 344 1.62 3.23 -16.06
CA CYS A 344 0.41 3.25 -15.25
C CYS A 344 -0.49 4.41 -15.71
N ASP A 345 -1.35 4.15 -16.69
CA ASP A 345 -2.20 5.18 -17.31
C ASP A 345 -3.08 5.93 -16.31
N PRO A 346 -3.80 5.28 -15.37
CA PRO A 346 -4.63 6.02 -14.42
C PRO A 346 -3.84 7.09 -13.65
N HIS A 347 -2.66 6.74 -13.13
CA HIS A 347 -1.83 7.69 -12.39
C HIS A 347 -1.17 8.74 -13.30
N ALA A 348 -0.86 8.39 -14.55
CA ALA A 348 -0.30 9.34 -15.50
C ALA A 348 -1.32 10.43 -15.90
N PHE A 349 -2.59 10.07 -16.06
CA PHE A 349 -3.67 11.03 -16.33
C PHE A 349 -3.92 11.95 -15.13
N ASP A 350 -4.05 11.40 -13.93
CA ASP A 350 -4.26 12.22 -12.72
C ASP A 350 -3.09 13.16 -12.46
N TYR A 351 -1.85 12.72 -12.73
CA TYR A 351 -0.65 13.55 -12.52
C TYR A 351 -0.74 14.90 -13.25
N ALA A 352 -1.24 14.92 -14.47
CA ALA A 352 -1.35 16.16 -15.25
C ALA A 352 -2.24 17.18 -14.54
N MET A 353 -3.42 16.74 -14.06
CA MET A 353 -4.38 17.59 -13.33
C MET A 353 -3.88 17.99 -11.94
N ILE A 354 -3.20 17.08 -11.24
CA ILE A 354 -2.62 17.36 -9.92
C ILE A 354 -1.50 18.37 -10.04
N LYS A 355 -0.61 18.20 -11.03
CA LYS A 355 0.50 19.11 -11.32
C LYS A 355 0.04 20.56 -11.45
N GLU A 356 -1.02 20.82 -12.24
CA GLU A 356 -1.57 22.17 -12.40
C GLU A 356 -1.98 22.80 -11.08
N LYS A 357 -2.52 22.01 -10.13
CA LYS A 357 -2.93 22.51 -8.82
C LYS A 357 -1.74 22.78 -7.92
N LEU A 358 -0.69 21.95 -7.97
CA LEU A 358 0.54 22.16 -7.22
C LEU A 358 1.31 23.38 -7.73
N ASP A 359 1.41 23.55 -9.05
CA ASP A 359 2.01 24.72 -9.69
C ASP A 359 1.30 26.01 -9.26
N ALA A 360 -0.03 26.01 -9.33
CA ALA A 360 -0.85 27.18 -8.92
C ALA A 360 -0.73 27.51 -7.43
N ALA A 361 -0.43 26.54 -6.59
CA ALA A 361 -0.21 26.70 -5.16
C ALA A 361 1.27 26.94 -4.79
N ALA A 362 2.17 27.00 -5.77
CA ALA A 362 3.62 27.09 -5.58
C ALA A 362 4.17 25.99 -4.66
N VAL A 363 3.65 24.77 -4.75
CA VAL A 363 4.14 23.61 -4.02
C VAL A 363 5.23 22.90 -4.86
N PRO A 364 6.48 22.85 -4.37
CA PRO A 364 7.55 22.14 -5.05
C PRO A 364 7.21 20.67 -5.25
N HIS A 365 7.44 20.13 -6.44
CA HIS A 365 7.16 18.72 -6.69
C HIS A 365 8.13 18.11 -7.69
N LEU A 366 8.41 16.81 -7.50
CA LEU A 366 9.28 16.00 -8.36
C LEU A 366 8.51 14.77 -8.84
N ARG A 367 8.61 14.42 -10.13
CA ARG A 367 8.12 13.16 -10.67
C ARG A 367 9.28 12.20 -10.91
N LEU A 368 9.25 11.04 -10.30
CA LEU A 368 10.12 9.90 -10.56
C LEU A 368 9.30 8.79 -11.23
N GLU A 369 9.85 8.19 -12.25
CA GLU A 369 9.26 7.02 -12.90
C GLU A 369 9.94 5.75 -12.36
N MET A 370 9.12 4.78 -11.97
CA MET A 370 9.55 3.48 -11.52
C MET A 370 9.41 2.48 -12.66
N GLU A 371 10.49 1.81 -12.98
CA GLU A 371 10.53 0.61 -13.80
C GLU A 371 10.83 -0.59 -12.90
N HIS A 372 10.86 -1.78 -13.50
CA HIS A 372 11.17 -3.02 -12.80
C HIS A 372 12.55 -2.97 -12.12
N THR A 373 13.56 -2.45 -12.81
CA THR A 373 14.89 -2.20 -12.24
C THR A 373 15.02 -0.72 -11.89
N PRO A 374 15.10 -0.35 -10.61
CA PRO A 374 15.18 1.05 -10.22
C PRO A 374 16.51 1.67 -10.59
N ALA A 375 16.47 2.86 -11.18
CA ALA A 375 17.64 3.66 -11.50
C ALA A 375 18.10 4.49 -10.27
N LEU A 376 18.60 3.81 -9.23
CA LEU A 376 18.87 4.39 -7.91
C LEU A 376 19.77 5.63 -7.95
N ASP A 377 20.85 5.61 -8.74
CA ASP A 377 21.77 6.75 -8.86
C ASP A 377 21.10 7.96 -9.53
N GLN A 378 20.24 7.69 -10.53
CA GLN A 378 19.47 8.74 -11.19
C GLN A 378 18.43 9.34 -10.24
N TRP A 379 17.75 8.50 -9.44
CA TRP A 379 16.82 8.97 -8.43
C TRP A 379 17.51 9.81 -7.37
N ARG A 380 18.66 9.36 -6.88
CA ARG A 380 19.48 10.11 -5.91
C ARG A 380 19.84 11.48 -6.43
N THR A 381 20.37 11.56 -7.64
CA THR A 381 20.76 12.84 -8.28
C THR A 381 19.58 13.78 -8.43
N ARG A 382 18.43 13.28 -8.92
CA ARG A 382 17.21 14.08 -9.10
C ARG A 382 16.59 14.54 -7.79
N LEU A 383 16.57 13.67 -6.78
CA LEU A 383 16.11 14.02 -5.43
C LEU A 383 17.03 15.08 -4.82
N GLN A 384 18.34 14.95 -4.93
CA GLN A 384 19.28 15.93 -4.40
C GLN A 384 19.06 17.31 -5.01
N ALA A 385 18.97 17.40 -6.34
CA ALA A 385 18.66 18.66 -7.02
C ALA A 385 17.29 19.24 -6.61
N PHE A 386 16.28 18.39 -6.42
CA PHE A 386 14.98 18.80 -5.95
C PHE A 386 15.03 19.36 -4.51
N LEU A 387 15.79 18.72 -3.64
CA LEU A 387 15.95 19.18 -2.26
C LEU A 387 16.70 20.52 -2.16
N GLU A 388 17.66 20.78 -3.04
CA GLU A 388 18.31 22.07 -3.14
C GLU A 388 17.29 23.17 -3.49
N LEU A 389 16.38 22.90 -4.45
CA LEU A 389 15.28 23.81 -4.78
C LEU A 389 14.34 24.05 -3.60
N VAL A 390 13.87 22.98 -2.93
CA VAL A 390 12.98 23.06 -1.78
C VAL A 390 13.61 23.86 -0.65
N ASN A 391 14.90 23.66 -0.35
CA ASN A 391 15.62 24.40 0.67
C ASN A 391 15.75 25.87 0.31
N TRP A 392 15.98 26.19 -0.94
CA TRP A 392 16.04 27.57 -1.43
C TRP A 392 14.70 28.29 -1.25
N GLU A 393 13.60 27.68 -1.67
CA GLU A 393 12.26 28.27 -1.59
C GLU A 393 11.74 28.39 -0.16
N THR A 394 12.06 27.45 0.72
CA THR A 394 11.61 27.47 2.13
C THR A 394 12.51 28.26 3.06
N GLY A 395 13.64 28.77 2.56
CA GLY A 395 14.62 29.51 3.39
C GLY A 395 15.33 28.66 4.44
N LYS A 396 15.21 27.33 4.38
CA LYS A 396 15.82 26.37 5.31
C LYS A 396 17.27 26.02 4.93
N LEU A 397 18.02 26.95 4.34
CA LEU A 397 19.43 26.77 4.04
C LEU A 397 20.21 26.54 5.35
N GLY A 398 20.34 25.30 5.74
CA GLY A 398 21.25 24.87 6.79
C GLY A 398 22.49 24.25 6.16
N ASN A 399 23.67 24.62 6.66
CA ASN A 399 24.96 24.13 6.21
C ASN A 399 24.96 22.60 6.09
N TRP A 400 25.22 22.13 4.89
CA TRP A 400 25.55 20.72 4.57
C TRP A 400 26.97 20.42 4.96
#